data_5f49950ccba8d067d911fe1d6d5533b4
#
_entry.id   5f49950ccba8d067d911fe1d6d5533b4
#
_cell.length_a   1.000
_cell.length_b   1.000
_cell.length_c   1.000
_cell.angle_alpha   90.00
_cell.angle_beta   90.00
_cell.angle_gamma   90.00
#
_symmetry.space_group_name_H-M   'P 1'
#
loop_
_entity.id
_entity.type
_entity.pdbx_description
1 polymer ?
#
loop_
_entity_poly.entity_id
_entity_poly.type
_entity_poly.pdbx_seq_one_letter_code
_entity_poly.pdbx_strand_id
1 'polypeptide(L)'
;MGKENLWLLVIGFSLIKSCEPLNTTTESVFSSNSTLYTEDYSNIETRFSVRDSEDPEEDLCYLTLGNRDSISECGFNLSSQTFVVIHGWSVAGLFESWLHKLVTALFEREPTANVIVVDWLDRASQHYPTSAENTKLVGKDVAKFANWLESLEYPLDKLHLLGYSLGAHVAGVAGNLMNHKVNRITGLDPAGPRFENAEDVRRLSPDDANFVDVLHTNTRGSPDLSIGIQRPVGHIDIYPNGGTFQPGCSLQNTMKMIASFGINNMDQIVKCSHERSIHLFIDSLVNQQHQSLAYRCSSKEAFYKGLCLSCRKNRCNKLGYGVKKIRNTRSAKMYLKTRELMPYKVFHYQVKVHVFSQKNLSVVEQPMLVSLYGTHGEREEISITVPSMSSNTTISFLVASDVDIGELLMIKLKWERDSYLSGFFGKNEFMIRRLRIKSGETQSKLIFTSKDGEFAYLTQGGGETLFVKSKEDQESRRESRLHRLKLHGSFFNQTTE
;
A
#
# COMPACT_ATOMS: atom_id res chain seq x y z
N MET A 1 -46.46 37.21 6.94
CA MET A 1 -46.54 38.22 5.91
C MET A 1 -45.39 37.93 4.97
N GLY A 2 -45.50 37.54 3.76
CA GLY A 2 -46.41 37.35 2.67
C GLY A 2 -45.59 36.59 1.63
N LYS A 3 -45.95 35.46 1.03
CA LYS A 3 -46.68 35.34 -0.23
C LYS A 3 -45.97 36.04 -1.41
N GLU A 4 -45.68 35.52 -2.58
CA GLU A 4 -46.43 34.67 -3.52
C GLU A 4 -45.51 34.18 -4.65
N ASN A 5 -45.68 32.97 -5.13
CA ASN A 5 -46.25 32.46 -6.40
C ASN A 5 -45.35 32.49 -7.63
N LEU A 6 -45.02 31.34 -8.16
CA LEU A 6 -45.71 30.47 -9.15
C LEU A 6 -45.84 31.08 -10.55
N TRP A 7 -45.19 30.54 -11.57
CA TRP A 7 -45.75 30.30 -12.90
C TRP A 7 -45.02 29.17 -13.65
N LEU A 8 -45.77 28.14 -13.95
CA LEU A 8 -45.52 27.11 -14.97
C LEU A 8 -45.84 27.67 -16.36
N LEU A 9 -45.05 27.26 -17.38
CA LEU A 9 -45.61 27.18 -18.74
C LEU A 9 -44.92 26.02 -19.51
N VAL A 10 -45.78 25.05 -19.84
CA VAL A 10 -45.58 23.93 -20.78
C VAL A 10 -45.90 24.44 -22.18
N ILE A 11 -45.07 24.17 -23.16
CA ILE A 11 -45.50 24.06 -24.57
C ILE A 11 -44.68 22.92 -25.21
N GLY A 12 -45.40 21.85 -25.58
CA GLY A 12 -44.92 20.80 -26.46
C GLY A 12 -45.15 21.16 -27.94
N PHE A 13 -44.30 20.67 -28.79
CA PHE A 13 -44.66 20.44 -30.20
C PHE A 13 -43.97 19.18 -30.73
N SER A 14 -44.81 18.20 -31.07
CA SER A 14 -44.48 17.03 -31.89
C SER A 14 -44.28 17.45 -33.35
N LEU A 15 -43.25 16.88 -33.97
CA LEU A 15 -43.29 16.66 -35.43
C LEU A 15 -42.66 15.31 -35.75
N ILE A 16 -43.54 14.41 -36.12
CA ILE A 16 -43.25 13.13 -36.80
C ILE A 16 -42.86 13.46 -38.25
N LYS A 17 -41.78 12.88 -38.74
CA LYS A 17 -41.58 12.68 -40.19
C LYS A 17 -41.04 11.28 -40.48
N SER A 18 -41.80 10.64 -41.31
CA SER A 18 -41.82 9.33 -41.89
C SER A 18 -40.50 8.77 -42.44
N CYS A 19 -40.32 7.46 -42.22
CA CYS A 19 -39.41 6.58 -42.93
C CYS A 19 -39.88 6.33 -44.38
N GLU A 20 -38.94 6.33 -45.29
CA GLU A 20 -39.02 5.57 -46.54
C GLU A 20 -37.74 4.76 -46.76
N PRO A 21 -37.81 3.53 -47.27
CA PRO A 21 -36.63 2.68 -47.47
C PRO A 21 -36.08 2.84 -48.87
N LEU A 22 -34.80 3.07 -49.01
CA LEU A 22 -34.10 2.94 -50.30
C LEU A 22 -33.26 1.65 -50.28
N ASN A 23 -33.71 0.70 -51.08
CA ASN A 23 -32.97 -0.44 -51.57
C ASN A 23 -31.97 0.02 -52.62
N THR A 24 -30.69 -0.24 -52.43
CA THR A 24 -29.76 -0.41 -53.55
C THR A 24 -28.63 -1.37 -53.14
N THR A 25 -28.67 -2.51 -53.80
CA THR A 25 -27.57 -3.45 -53.97
C THR A 25 -26.42 -2.78 -54.71
N THR A 26 -25.22 -2.82 -54.14
CA THR A 26 -23.98 -2.74 -54.93
C THR A 26 -22.84 -3.49 -54.25
N GLU A 27 -22.19 -4.20 -55.07
CA GLU A 27 -21.10 -5.14 -54.98
C GLU A 27 -19.94 -4.77 -54.06
N SER A 28 -19.43 -5.80 -53.45
CA SER A 28 -18.15 -5.85 -52.72
C SER A 28 -16.97 -5.59 -53.67
N VAL A 29 -16.26 -4.51 -53.43
CA VAL A 29 -14.86 -4.38 -53.85
C VAL A 29 -14.02 -4.30 -52.58
N PHE A 30 -13.40 -5.41 -52.23
CA PHE A 30 -12.32 -5.43 -51.24
C PHE A 30 -11.13 -4.70 -51.87
N SER A 31 -10.96 -3.43 -51.51
CA SER A 31 -9.70 -2.71 -51.68
C SER A 31 -9.04 -2.66 -50.33
N SER A 32 -8.04 -3.51 -50.13
CA SER A 32 -7.10 -3.45 -49.01
C SER A 32 -6.18 -2.22 -49.19
N ASN A 33 -6.67 -1.07 -48.80
CA ASN A 33 -5.80 0.07 -48.54
C ASN A 33 -5.58 0.13 -47.02
N SER A 34 -4.51 -0.51 -46.55
CA SER A 34 -3.88 -0.18 -45.29
C SER A 34 -3.25 1.22 -45.44
N THR A 35 -4.04 2.25 -45.22
CA THR A 35 -3.48 3.55 -44.87
C THR A 35 -2.79 3.37 -43.54
N LEU A 36 -1.47 3.24 -43.57
CA LEU A 36 -0.60 3.47 -42.43
C LEU A 36 -0.91 4.89 -41.91
N TYR A 37 -1.74 4.97 -40.88
CA TYR A 37 -1.84 6.19 -40.07
C TYR A 37 -0.45 6.36 -39.42
N THR A 38 0.41 7.16 -40.01
CA THR A 38 1.61 7.66 -39.33
C THR A 38 1.10 8.52 -38.18
N GLU A 39 1.19 8.00 -36.93
CA GLU A 39 0.89 8.81 -35.79
C GLU A 39 1.81 10.04 -35.78
N ASP A 40 1.21 11.22 -35.62
CA ASP A 40 1.94 12.47 -35.56
C ASP A 40 2.56 12.64 -34.15
N TYR A 41 3.87 12.50 -34.08
CA TYR A 41 4.66 12.68 -32.87
C TYR A 41 5.25 14.11 -32.71
N SER A 42 4.93 15.04 -33.61
CA SER A 42 5.53 16.39 -33.67
C SER A 42 5.22 17.27 -32.44
N ASN A 43 4.17 16.94 -31.68
CA ASN A 43 3.69 17.73 -30.55
C ASN A 43 3.94 17.08 -29.18
N ILE A 44 4.96 16.22 -29.06
CA ILE A 44 5.33 15.58 -27.78
C ILE A 44 6.39 16.44 -27.10
N GLU A 45 6.05 16.98 -25.91
CA GLU A 45 6.97 17.78 -25.10
C GLU A 45 7.60 16.95 -23.96
N THR A 46 7.04 15.77 -23.67
CA THR A 46 7.54 14.85 -22.67
C THR A 46 8.73 14.06 -23.23
N ARG A 47 9.81 13.96 -22.46
CA ARG A 47 11.01 13.22 -22.85
C ARG A 47 11.10 11.89 -22.12
N PHE A 48 11.66 10.89 -22.78
CA PHE A 48 11.79 9.50 -22.26
C PHE A 48 13.27 9.15 -22.17
N SER A 49 13.85 9.31 -20.97
CA SER A 49 15.24 9.06 -20.69
C SER A 49 15.46 7.59 -20.32
N VAL A 50 16.28 6.88 -21.09
CA VAL A 50 16.77 5.53 -20.74
C VAL A 50 17.88 5.68 -19.73
N ARG A 51 17.80 4.92 -18.63
CA ARG A 51 18.82 4.90 -17.59
C ARG A 51 19.77 3.71 -17.78
N ASP A 52 21.00 3.87 -17.33
CA ASP A 52 21.99 2.81 -17.29
C ASP A 52 22.18 2.31 -15.85
N SER A 53 22.60 1.06 -15.73
CA SER A 53 22.93 0.44 -14.45
C SER A 53 24.27 0.95 -13.89
N GLU A 54 25.19 1.40 -14.75
CA GLU A 54 26.50 1.93 -14.36
C GLU A 54 26.41 3.37 -13.86
N ASP A 55 25.51 4.18 -14.44
CA ASP A 55 25.23 5.54 -13.99
C ASP A 55 23.72 5.82 -13.91
N PRO A 56 23.05 5.43 -12.80
CA PRO A 56 21.61 5.60 -12.62
C PRO A 56 21.15 7.06 -12.49
N GLU A 57 22.06 8.01 -12.24
CA GLU A 57 21.76 9.42 -12.03
C GLU A 57 21.70 10.20 -13.35
N GLU A 58 22.49 9.83 -14.34
CA GLU A 58 22.57 10.55 -15.59
C GLU A 58 21.49 10.16 -16.61
N ASP A 59 21.04 11.15 -17.39
CA ASP A 59 20.20 10.98 -18.56
C ASP A 59 21.06 10.61 -19.76
N LEU A 60 21.42 9.33 -19.89
CA LEU A 60 22.34 8.88 -20.92
C LEU A 60 21.79 9.03 -22.33
N CYS A 61 20.51 8.74 -22.51
CA CYS A 61 19.92 8.68 -23.84
C CYS A 61 18.42 8.91 -23.80
N TYR A 62 17.90 9.62 -24.80
CA TYR A 62 16.48 9.89 -24.94
C TYR A 62 15.88 9.11 -26.13
N LEU A 63 14.85 8.32 -25.88
CA LEU A 63 14.08 7.71 -26.94
C LEU A 63 13.25 8.76 -27.67
N THR A 64 13.44 8.85 -28.98
CA THR A 64 12.70 9.76 -29.86
C THR A 64 11.60 8.98 -30.57
N LEU A 65 10.35 9.29 -30.25
CA LEU A 65 9.20 8.62 -30.86
C LEU A 65 9.20 8.79 -32.37
N GLY A 66 8.92 7.70 -33.09
CA GLY A 66 8.99 7.65 -34.54
C GLY A 66 10.41 7.41 -35.10
N ASN A 67 11.47 7.59 -34.31
CA ASN A 67 12.84 7.27 -34.69
C ASN A 67 13.25 5.90 -34.12
N ARG A 68 13.23 4.87 -34.98
CA ARG A 68 13.61 3.50 -34.61
C ARG A 68 15.08 3.38 -34.21
N ASP A 69 15.95 4.22 -34.77
CA ASP A 69 17.38 4.16 -34.49
C ASP A 69 17.70 4.50 -33.04
N SER A 70 16.89 5.37 -32.40
CA SER A 70 17.03 5.70 -30.99
C SER A 70 16.87 4.48 -30.05
N ILE A 71 16.20 3.42 -30.45
CA ILE A 71 16.10 2.15 -29.71
C ILE A 71 17.46 1.49 -29.58
N SER A 72 18.19 1.38 -30.70
CA SER A 72 19.52 0.76 -30.73
C SER A 72 20.59 1.68 -30.13
N GLU A 73 20.51 2.99 -30.39
CA GLU A 73 21.41 4.00 -29.85
C GLU A 73 21.37 4.06 -28.32
N CYS A 74 20.16 3.95 -27.73
CA CYS A 74 19.97 3.94 -26.28
C CYS A 74 20.08 2.54 -25.65
N GLY A 75 20.43 1.50 -26.40
CA GLY A 75 20.54 0.14 -25.89
C GLY A 75 19.25 -0.46 -25.34
N PHE A 76 18.08 0.06 -25.81
CA PHE A 76 16.79 -0.41 -25.34
C PHE A 76 16.49 -1.81 -25.89
N ASN A 77 16.24 -2.77 -24.98
CA ASN A 77 15.95 -4.16 -25.35
C ASN A 77 14.44 -4.41 -25.44
N LEU A 78 13.94 -4.58 -26.68
CA LEU A 78 12.51 -4.86 -26.96
C LEU A 78 11.99 -6.18 -26.34
N SER A 79 12.88 -7.05 -25.88
CA SER A 79 12.49 -8.34 -25.26
C SER A 79 12.49 -8.32 -23.73
N SER A 80 12.98 -7.24 -23.10
CA SER A 80 13.12 -7.14 -21.65
C SER A 80 11.92 -6.54 -20.96
N GLN A 81 11.78 -6.80 -19.65
CA GLN A 81 10.88 -6.05 -18.76
C GLN A 81 11.23 -4.56 -18.84
N THR A 82 10.22 -3.70 -18.95
CA THR A 82 10.43 -2.24 -18.96
C THR A 82 9.71 -1.59 -17.78
N PHE A 83 10.44 -0.81 -17.01
CA PHE A 83 9.91 0.06 -15.98
C PHE A 83 9.87 1.49 -16.48
N VAL A 84 8.73 2.15 -16.40
CA VAL A 84 8.56 3.57 -16.73
C VAL A 84 8.27 4.32 -15.44
N VAL A 85 9.25 5.07 -14.96
CA VAL A 85 9.18 5.85 -13.73
C VAL A 85 8.67 7.25 -14.04
N ILE A 86 7.57 7.64 -13.41
CA ILE A 86 6.88 8.92 -13.62
C ILE A 86 6.86 9.69 -12.30
N HIS A 87 7.65 10.77 -12.21
CA HIS A 87 7.76 11.59 -11.00
C HIS A 87 6.51 12.43 -10.77
N GLY A 88 6.44 13.06 -9.57
CA GLY A 88 5.34 13.92 -9.17
C GLY A 88 5.57 15.40 -9.48
N TRP A 89 4.81 16.25 -8.77
CA TRP A 89 4.99 17.69 -8.78
C TRP A 89 6.36 18.08 -8.20
N SER A 90 7.08 18.96 -8.88
CA SER A 90 8.42 19.42 -8.50
C SER A 90 8.46 20.92 -8.35
N VAL A 91 8.49 21.43 -7.11
CA VAL A 91 8.53 22.90 -6.84
C VAL A 91 9.82 23.52 -7.36
N ALA A 92 10.93 22.78 -7.29
CA ALA A 92 12.25 23.26 -7.71
C ALA A 92 12.54 23.07 -9.20
N GLY A 93 11.67 22.37 -9.96
CA GLY A 93 11.94 22.00 -11.35
C GLY A 93 13.14 21.05 -11.51
N LEU A 94 13.45 20.28 -10.46
CA LEU A 94 14.56 19.33 -10.43
C LEU A 94 14.04 17.93 -10.08
N PHE A 95 14.77 16.91 -10.51
CA PHE A 95 14.51 15.55 -10.08
C PHE A 95 14.79 15.37 -8.59
N GLU A 96 13.97 14.54 -7.98
CA GLU A 96 14.06 14.26 -6.56
C GLU A 96 15.16 13.24 -6.25
N SER A 97 15.82 13.40 -5.09
CA SER A 97 16.96 12.56 -4.67
C SER A 97 16.67 11.06 -4.52
N TRP A 98 15.39 10.67 -4.50
CA TRP A 98 14.99 9.26 -4.44
C TRP A 98 15.06 8.55 -5.80
N LEU A 99 15.11 9.31 -6.91
CA LEU A 99 14.99 8.75 -8.26
C LEU A 99 16.13 7.78 -8.57
N HIS A 100 17.38 8.20 -8.36
CA HIS A 100 18.54 7.32 -8.57
C HIS A 100 18.49 6.05 -7.71
N LYS A 101 18.04 6.16 -6.43
CA LYS A 101 17.90 5.00 -5.54
C LYS A 101 16.86 4.00 -6.05
N LEU A 102 15.77 4.49 -6.64
CA LEU A 102 14.73 3.64 -7.24
C LEU A 102 15.29 2.96 -8.50
N VAL A 103 15.97 3.70 -9.38
CA VAL A 103 16.59 3.16 -10.59
C VAL A 103 17.62 2.07 -10.25
N THR A 104 18.54 2.35 -9.32
CA THR A 104 19.50 1.36 -8.83
C THR A 104 18.80 0.10 -8.31
N ALA A 105 17.79 0.25 -7.44
CA ALA A 105 17.07 -0.89 -6.89
C ALA A 105 16.30 -1.71 -7.95
N LEU A 106 15.83 -1.07 -9.02
CA LEU A 106 15.21 -1.75 -10.15
C LEU A 106 16.22 -2.61 -10.90
N PHE A 107 17.41 -2.10 -11.17
CA PHE A 107 18.49 -2.88 -11.81
C PHE A 107 19.04 -4.00 -10.91
N GLU A 108 19.20 -3.76 -9.60
CA GLU A 108 19.55 -4.82 -8.65
C GLU A 108 18.52 -5.96 -8.64
N ARG A 109 17.25 -5.64 -8.84
CA ARG A 109 16.16 -6.61 -8.86
C ARG A 109 15.99 -7.32 -10.18
N GLU A 110 16.07 -6.59 -11.29
CA GLU A 110 15.87 -7.03 -12.67
C GLU A 110 17.04 -6.52 -13.55
N PRO A 111 18.23 -7.18 -13.51
CA PRO A 111 19.45 -6.66 -14.14
C PRO A 111 19.38 -6.45 -15.65
N THR A 112 18.43 -7.11 -16.33
CA THR A 112 18.26 -7.01 -17.80
C THR A 112 17.09 -6.11 -18.19
N ALA A 113 16.45 -5.43 -17.24
CA ALA A 113 15.31 -4.57 -17.51
C ALA A 113 15.72 -3.28 -18.21
N ASN A 114 14.81 -2.70 -18.99
CA ASN A 114 14.92 -1.29 -19.34
C ASN A 114 14.30 -0.45 -18.22
N VAL A 115 14.97 0.63 -17.84
CA VAL A 115 14.44 1.61 -16.91
C VAL A 115 14.37 2.95 -17.61
N ILE A 116 13.16 3.49 -17.72
CA ILE A 116 12.89 4.77 -18.39
C ILE A 116 12.38 5.74 -17.35
N VAL A 117 12.90 6.95 -17.35
CA VAL A 117 12.40 8.07 -16.58
C VAL A 117 11.65 9.01 -17.51
N VAL A 118 10.41 9.33 -17.16
CA VAL A 118 9.59 10.30 -17.87
C VAL A 118 9.95 11.69 -17.37
N ASP A 119 10.64 12.46 -18.19
CA ASP A 119 10.95 13.86 -17.90
C ASP A 119 9.81 14.74 -18.41
N TRP A 120 9.07 15.32 -17.48
CA TRP A 120 8.01 16.29 -17.68
C TRP A 120 8.13 17.48 -16.73
N LEU A 121 9.37 17.79 -16.31
CA LEU A 121 9.68 18.81 -15.31
C LEU A 121 9.08 20.17 -15.66
N ASP A 122 9.10 20.60 -16.92
CA ASP A 122 8.53 21.88 -17.36
C ASP A 122 7.03 21.99 -17.03
N ARG A 123 6.30 20.91 -17.16
CA ARG A 123 4.87 20.83 -16.83
C ARG A 123 4.62 20.49 -15.36
N ALA A 124 5.54 19.79 -14.71
CA ALA A 124 5.44 19.39 -13.31
C ALA A 124 5.82 20.52 -12.34
N SER A 125 6.60 21.51 -12.75
CA SER A 125 7.06 22.62 -11.90
C SER A 125 6.15 23.84 -11.89
N GLN A 126 5.04 23.79 -12.62
CA GLN A 126 4.04 24.83 -12.62
C GLN A 126 3.30 24.92 -11.27
N HIS A 127 2.49 25.95 -11.10
CA HIS A 127 1.58 26.02 -9.94
C HIS A 127 0.72 24.74 -9.86
N TYR A 128 0.57 24.16 -8.66
CA TYR A 128 -0.01 22.83 -8.48
C TYR A 128 -1.32 22.55 -9.27
N PRO A 129 -2.34 23.44 -9.30
CA PRO A 129 -3.54 23.23 -10.10
C PRO A 129 -3.26 23.06 -11.60
N THR A 130 -2.26 23.77 -12.13
CA THR A 130 -1.83 23.67 -13.53
C THR A 130 -1.09 22.35 -13.79
N SER A 131 -0.15 22.00 -12.91
CA SER A 131 0.57 20.72 -13.01
C SER A 131 -0.38 19.53 -12.88
N ALA A 132 -1.42 19.64 -12.04
CA ALA A 132 -2.47 18.63 -11.93
C ALA A 132 -3.30 18.49 -13.23
N GLU A 133 -3.59 19.56 -13.94
CA GLU A 133 -4.26 19.47 -15.27
C GLU A 133 -3.30 18.93 -16.34
N ASN A 134 -2.00 19.25 -16.26
CA ASN A 134 -0.99 18.76 -17.18
C ASN A 134 -0.82 17.23 -17.15
N THR A 135 -1.24 16.54 -16.07
CA THR A 135 -1.20 15.07 -16.01
C THR A 135 -1.91 14.40 -17.18
N LYS A 136 -2.95 15.05 -17.75
CA LYS A 136 -3.65 14.52 -18.92
C LYS A 136 -2.80 14.61 -20.20
N LEU A 137 -2.05 15.70 -20.34
CA LEU A 137 -1.19 15.92 -21.53
C LEU A 137 -0.02 14.93 -21.50
N VAL A 138 0.64 14.83 -20.33
CA VAL A 138 1.74 13.88 -20.13
C VAL A 138 1.27 12.44 -20.24
N GLY A 139 0.07 12.10 -19.71
CA GLY A 139 -0.52 10.78 -19.86
C GLY A 139 -0.77 10.40 -21.32
N LYS A 140 -1.18 11.37 -22.17
CA LYS A 140 -1.29 11.15 -23.62
C LYS A 140 0.07 10.88 -24.25
N ASP A 141 1.11 11.63 -23.87
CA ASP A 141 2.45 11.44 -24.40
C ASP A 141 3.01 10.05 -23.99
N VAL A 142 2.79 9.62 -22.73
CA VAL A 142 3.16 8.27 -22.29
C VAL A 142 2.37 7.18 -23.01
N ALA A 143 1.10 7.38 -23.31
CA ALA A 143 0.31 6.46 -24.11
C ALA A 143 0.83 6.35 -25.55
N LYS A 144 1.16 7.48 -26.19
CA LYS A 144 1.78 7.51 -27.52
C LYS A 144 3.13 6.78 -27.52
N PHE A 145 3.96 7.00 -26.48
CA PHE A 145 5.21 6.30 -26.30
C PHE A 145 5.03 4.77 -26.26
N ALA A 146 4.09 4.29 -25.44
CA ALA A 146 3.83 2.86 -25.33
C ALA A 146 3.22 2.24 -26.60
N ASN A 147 2.33 2.97 -27.29
CA ASN A 147 1.81 2.55 -28.60
C ASN A 147 2.92 2.50 -29.66
N TRP A 148 3.85 3.45 -29.61
CA TRP A 148 5.02 3.40 -30.49
C TRP A 148 5.89 2.17 -30.22
N LEU A 149 6.16 1.83 -28.95
CA LEU A 149 6.85 0.57 -28.60
C LEU A 149 6.05 -0.66 -29.09
N GLU A 150 4.73 -0.68 -28.94
CA GLU A 150 3.87 -1.76 -29.46
C GLU A 150 4.00 -1.89 -30.99
N SER A 151 4.12 -0.77 -31.72
CA SER A 151 4.35 -0.76 -33.17
C SER A 151 5.71 -1.33 -33.59
N LEU A 152 6.67 -1.35 -32.64
CA LEU A 152 7.98 -2.00 -32.77
C LEU A 152 7.99 -3.46 -32.27
N GLU A 153 6.80 -4.04 -32.08
CA GLU A 153 6.57 -5.41 -31.60
C GLU A 153 6.97 -5.61 -30.12
N TYR A 154 7.10 -4.53 -29.33
CA TYR A 154 7.31 -4.64 -27.88
C TYR A 154 6.04 -5.15 -27.19
N PRO A 155 6.13 -6.23 -26.38
CA PRO A 155 4.96 -6.79 -25.70
C PRO A 155 4.58 -5.95 -24.47
N LEU A 156 3.42 -5.28 -24.51
CA LEU A 156 2.93 -4.41 -23.42
C LEU A 156 2.65 -5.15 -22.10
N ASP A 157 2.58 -6.47 -22.13
CA ASP A 157 2.51 -7.31 -20.93
C ASP A 157 3.83 -7.34 -20.12
N LYS A 158 4.92 -6.80 -20.68
CA LYS A 158 6.19 -6.53 -19.98
C LYS A 158 6.33 -5.07 -19.51
N LEU A 159 5.33 -4.22 -19.73
CA LEU A 159 5.37 -2.82 -19.34
C LEU A 159 4.82 -2.64 -17.91
N HIS A 160 5.61 -2.00 -17.04
CA HIS A 160 5.22 -1.61 -15.70
C HIS A 160 5.41 -0.11 -15.50
N LEU A 161 4.31 0.62 -15.33
CA LEU A 161 4.34 2.04 -15.02
C LEU A 161 4.42 2.25 -13.51
N LEU A 162 5.40 3.02 -13.06
CA LEU A 162 5.64 3.39 -11.67
C LEU A 162 5.38 4.89 -11.51
N GLY A 163 4.20 5.26 -11.02
CA GLY A 163 3.81 6.66 -10.87
C GLY A 163 3.83 7.13 -9.41
N TYR A 164 4.53 8.22 -9.12
CA TYR A 164 4.57 8.85 -7.81
C TYR A 164 3.74 10.14 -7.80
N SER A 165 2.90 10.32 -6.77
CA SER A 165 2.11 11.56 -6.60
C SER A 165 1.27 11.89 -7.83
N LEU A 166 1.47 13.04 -8.50
CA LEU A 166 0.85 13.38 -9.79
C LEU A 166 1.19 12.38 -10.89
N GLY A 167 2.40 11.81 -10.87
CA GLY A 167 2.83 10.80 -11.84
C GLY A 167 1.99 9.52 -11.80
N ALA A 168 1.35 9.20 -10.66
CA ALA A 168 0.43 8.08 -10.59
C ALA A 168 -0.84 8.32 -11.44
N HIS A 169 -1.31 9.56 -11.51
CA HIS A 169 -2.43 9.93 -12.37
C HIS A 169 -2.04 10.01 -13.84
N VAL A 170 -0.80 10.45 -14.13
CA VAL A 170 -0.22 10.33 -15.49
C VAL A 170 -0.25 8.87 -15.96
N ALA A 171 0.23 7.94 -15.12
CA ALA A 171 0.22 6.51 -15.43
C ALA A 171 -1.21 5.97 -15.65
N GLY A 172 -2.18 6.41 -14.82
CA GLY A 172 -3.59 6.05 -14.97
C GLY A 172 -4.18 6.52 -16.30
N VAL A 173 -3.99 7.81 -16.63
CA VAL A 173 -4.45 8.37 -17.92
C VAL A 173 -3.81 7.63 -19.09
N ALA A 174 -2.52 7.33 -19.04
CA ALA A 174 -1.84 6.56 -20.09
C ALA A 174 -2.44 5.17 -20.23
N GLY A 175 -2.61 4.43 -19.13
CA GLY A 175 -3.20 3.09 -19.14
C GLY A 175 -4.61 3.05 -19.71
N ASN A 176 -5.45 4.04 -19.35
CA ASN A 176 -6.80 4.19 -19.89
C ASN A 176 -6.79 4.39 -21.42
N LEU A 177 -5.90 5.27 -21.93
CA LEU A 177 -5.78 5.55 -23.36
C LEU A 177 -5.20 4.37 -24.16
N MET A 178 -4.50 3.44 -23.53
CA MET A 178 -3.95 2.22 -24.10
C MET A 178 -4.96 1.04 -24.07
N ASN A 179 -6.23 1.29 -23.79
CA ASN A 179 -7.27 0.27 -23.69
C ASN A 179 -6.90 -0.85 -22.70
N HIS A 180 -6.27 -0.50 -21.58
CA HIS A 180 -5.93 -1.43 -20.46
C HIS A 180 -4.92 -2.53 -20.81
N LYS A 181 -4.14 -2.36 -21.89
CA LYS A 181 -3.12 -3.34 -22.33
C LYS A 181 -1.90 -3.39 -21.45
N VAL A 182 -1.62 -2.34 -20.65
CA VAL A 182 -0.48 -2.30 -19.73
C VAL A 182 -0.59 -3.43 -18.71
N ASN A 183 0.51 -4.13 -18.47
CA ASN A 183 0.53 -5.24 -17.53
C ASN A 183 0.26 -4.76 -16.09
N ARG A 184 1.02 -3.75 -15.62
CA ARG A 184 0.95 -3.27 -14.25
C ARG A 184 1.15 -1.76 -14.14
N ILE A 185 0.36 -1.14 -13.28
CA ILE A 185 0.60 0.21 -12.78
C ILE A 185 0.75 0.14 -11.26
N THR A 186 1.82 0.72 -10.72
CA THR A 186 1.98 0.93 -9.28
C THR A 186 1.88 2.41 -8.98
N GLY A 187 0.87 2.79 -8.19
CA GLY A 187 0.70 4.14 -7.66
C GLY A 187 1.42 4.30 -6.32
N LEU A 188 2.41 5.17 -6.27
CA LEU A 188 3.17 5.48 -5.06
C LEU A 188 2.62 6.78 -4.45
N ASP A 189 1.74 6.64 -3.46
CA ASP A 189 0.98 7.71 -2.80
C ASP A 189 0.37 8.70 -3.79
N PRO A 190 -0.57 8.27 -4.66
CA PRO A 190 -1.16 9.13 -5.68
C PRO A 190 -1.69 10.43 -5.09
N ALA A 191 -1.56 11.55 -5.80
CA ALA A 191 -1.97 12.86 -5.32
C ALA A 191 -3.47 12.94 -4.98
N GLY A 192 -3.84 13.55 -3.85
CA GLY A 192 -5.23 13.72 -3.38
C GLY A 192 -5.94 14.94 -3.98
N PRO A 193 -5.37 16.16 -3.82
CA PRO A 193 -6.04 17.38 -4.25
C PRO A 193 -6.36 17.37 -5.75
N ARG A 194 -7.61 17.68 -6.10
CA ARG A 194 -8.22 17.63 -7.44
C ARG A 194 -8.48 16.21 -8.00
N PHE A 195 -8.05 15.12 -7.31
CA PHE A 195 -8.24 13.74 -7.78
C PHE A 195 -9.15 12.91 -6.87
N GLU A 196 -9.32 13.29 -5.59
CA GLU A 196 -10.16 12.54 -4.65
C GLU A 196 -11.58 12.32 -5.18
N ASN A 197 -12.18 13.35 -5.80
CA ASN A 197 -13.52 13.33 -6.37
C ASN A 197 -13.53 13.33 -7.90
N ALA A 198 -12.37 13.15 -8.55
CA ALA A 198 -12.29 13.12 -10.00
C ALA A 198 -12.90 11.83 -10.57
N GLU A 199 -13.37 11.91 -11.81
CA GLU A 199 -13.81 10.76 -12.60
C GLU A 199 -12.64 9.80 -12.85
N ASP A 200 -12.94 8.52 -13.05
CA ASP A 200 -11.95 7.46 -13.20
C ASP A 200 -10.99 7.72 -14.37
N VAL A 201 -11.48 8.26 -15.48
CA VAL A 201 -10.67 8.62 -16.67
C VAL A 201 -9.66 9.77 -16.43
N ARG A 202 -9.79 10.50 -15.33
CA ARG A 202 -8.91 11.64 -14.97
C ARG A 202 -7.88 11.31 -13.90
N ARG A 203 -7.96 10.16 -13.28
CA ARG A 203 -7.10 9.72 -12.18
C ARG A 203 -6.75 8.25 -12.34
N LEU A 204 -5.81 7.79 -11.54
CA LEU A 204 -5.55 6.35 -11.43
C LEU A 204 -6.80 5.60 -11.00
N SER A 205 -7.09 4.50 -11.68
CA SER A 205 -8.20 3.60 -11.39
C SER A 205 -7.84 2.12 -11.65
N PRO A 206 -8.61 1.16 -11.09
CA PRO A 206 -8.31 -0.26 -11.30
C PRO A 206 -8.37 -0.68 -12.78
N ASP A 207 -9.17 0.03 -13.58
CA ASP A 207 -9.39 -0.34 -14.99
C ASP A 207 -8.25 0.13 -15.91
N ASP A 208 -7.24 0.86 -15.42
CA ASP A 208 -6.17 1.42 -16.25
C ASP A 208 -5.11 0.40 -16.68
N ALA A 209 -5.06 -0.77 -16.04
CA ALA A 209 -4.11 -1.83 -16.38
C ALA A 209 -4.65 -3.22 -16.03
N ASN A 210 -3.97 -4.27 -16.50
CA ASN A 210 -4.25 -5.64 -16.05
C ASN A 210 -4.15 -5.78 -14.54
N PHE A 211 -3.22 -5.06 -13.92
CA PHE A 211 -3.06 -5.00 -12.47
C PHE A 211 -2.67 -3.60 -12.02
N VAL A 212 -3.42 -3.03 -11.09
CA VAL A 212 -3.12 -1.74 -10.45
C VAL A 212 -2.98 -1.97 -8.95
N ASP A 213 -1.82 -1.62 -8.39
CA ASP A 213 -1.56 -1.63 -6.95
C ASP A 213 -1.11 -0.26 -6.45
N VAL A 214 -1.51 0.08 -5.24
CA VAL A 214 -1.31 1.43 -4.71
C VAL A 214 -0.79 1.37 -3.27
N LEU A 215 0.21 2.19 -2.96
CA LEU A 215 0.69 2.46 -1.61
C LEU A 215 0.19 3.83 -1.17
N HIS A 216 -0.58 3.87 -0.08
CA HIS A 216 -1.12 5.10 0.51
C HIS A 216 -0.36 5.41 1.80
N THR A 217 0.47 6.45 1.81
CA THR A 217 1.36 6.76 2.93
C THR A 217 1.13 8.12 3.57
N ASN A 218 0.43 9.05 2.89
CA ASN A 218 0.17 10.39 3.41
C ASN A 218 -1.25 10.88 3.13
N THR A 219 -2.26 10.15 3.60
CA THR A 219 -3.68 10.43 3.40
C THR A 219 -4.31 11.21 4.56
N ARG A 220 -3.52 12.04 5.27
CA ARG A 220 -3.99 12.80 6.42
C ARG A 220 -4.69 14.08 5.98
N GLY A 221 -5.76 14.42 6.70
CA GLY A 221 -6.55 15.64 6.48
C GLY A 221 -7.96 15.33 6.01
N SER A 222 -8.70 16.34 5.62
CA SER A 222 -9.93 16.14 4.85
C SER A 222 -9.57 15.66 3.44
N PRO A 223 -10.48 14.98 2.72
CA PRO A 223 -10.21 14.47 1.38
C PRO A 223 -9.57 15.51 0.43
N ASP A 224 -9.99 16.78 0.55
CA ASP A 224 -9.51 17.86 -0.33
C ASP A 224 -8.20 18.52 0.12
N LEU A 225 -7.72 18.18 1.34
CA LEU A 225 -6.50 18.76 1.95
C LEU A 225 -5.41 17.73 2.20
N SER A 226 -5.67 16.42 2.00
CA SER A 226 -4.64 15.40 2.11
C SER A 226 -3.75 15.43 0.88
N ILE A 227 -2.44 15.19 1.06
CA ILE A 227 -1.49 15.14 -0.05
C ILE A 227 -1.74 13.92 -0.91
N GLY A 228 -1.81 12.73 -0.28
CA GLY A 228 -2.17 11.49 -0.94
C GLY A 228 -3.68 11.26 -0.97
N ILE A 229 -4.16 10.64 -2.03
CA ILE A 229 -5.56 10.25 -2.19
C ILE A 229 -5.98 9.25 -1.09
N GLN A 230 -7.16 9.47 -0.48
CA GLN A 230 -7.65 8.64 0.63
C GLN A 230 -8.44 7.43 0.15
N ARG A 231 -9.20 7.62 -0.92
CA ARG A 231 -10.02 6.54 -1.50
C ARG A 231 -9.15 5.47 -2.14
N PRO A 232 -9.59 4.21 -2.12
CA PRO A 232 -8.91 3.17 -2.90
C PRO A 232 -9.07 3.44 -4.39
N VAL A 233 -7.96 3.32 -5.13
CA VAL A 233 -7.88 3.56 -6.58
C VAL A 233 -7.13 2.46 -7.31
N GLY A 234 -6.86 1.32 -6.65
CA GLY A 234 -6.22 0.14 -7.22
C GLY A 234 -7.09 -1.12 -7.11
N HIS A 235 -6.64 -2.21 -7.71
CA HIS A 235 -7.11 -3.55 -7.39
C HIS A 235 -6.72 -3.93 -5.95
N ILE A 236 -5.53 -3.47 -5.53
CA ILE A 236 -4.99 -3.61 -4.18
C ILE A 236 -4.51 -2.25 -3.71
N ASP A 237 -5.04 -1.79 -2.58
CA ASP A 237 -4.68 -0.54 -1.94
C ASP A 237 -4.09 -0.85 -0.56
N ILE A 238 -2.80 -0.58 -0.39
CA ILE A 238 -2.07 -0.87 0.83
C ILE A 238 -1.85 0.42 1.62
N TYR A 239 -2.24 0.39 2.90
CA TYR A 239 -2.18 1.53 3.83
C TYR A 239 -1.17 1.23 4.95
N PRO A 240 0.15 1.44 4.74
CA PRO A 240 1.14 1.30 5.80
C PRO A 240 0.83 2.27 6.94
N ASN A 241 0.84 1.76 8.18
CA ASN A 241 0.54 2.53 9.39
C ASN A 241 -0.83 3.25 9.35
N GLY A 242 -1.78 2.69 8.59
CA GLY A 242 -3.11 3.27 8.38
C GLY A 242 -3.17 4.34 7.31
N GLY A 243 -2.09 4.53 6.55
CA GLY A 243 -2.01 5.47 5.41
C GLY A 243 -1.88 6.94 5.79
N THR A 244 -1.75 7.29 7.08
CA THR A 244 -1.76 8.70 7.51
C THR A 244 -0.37 9.27 7.74
N PHE A 245 0.30 8.83 8.81
CA PHE A 245 1.68 9.19 9.12
C PHE A 245 2.56 7.97 9.08
N GLN A 246 3.80 8.18 8.69
CA GLN A 246 4.79 7.14 8.69
C GLN A 246 5.76 7.30 9.87
N PRO A 247 6.24 6.19 10.47
CA PRO A 247 7.25 6.25 11.53
C PRO A 247 8.47 7.04 11.09
N GLY A 248 9.02 7.85 12.00
CA GLY A 248 10.13 8.76 11.71
C GLY A 248 9.74 10.09 11.06
N CYS A 249 8.50 10.22 10.56
CA CYS A 249 7.99 11.45 9.92
C CYS A 249 7.13 12.32 10.86
N SER A 250 7.31 12.21 12.19
CA SER A 250 6.49 12.96 13.15
C SER A 250 6.95 14.41 13.32
N LEU A 251 6.00 15.27 13.70
CA LEU A 251 6.26 16.70 13.99
C LEU A 251 7.35 16.88 15.06
N GLN A 252 7.47 15.98 16.04
CA GLN A 252 8.52 16.04 17.07
C GLN A 252 9.93 15.81 16.51
N ASN A 253 10.09 14.84 15.62
CA ASN A 253 11.36 14.61 14.93
C ASN A 253 11.71 15.79 14.02
N THR A 254 10.71 16.41 13.45
CA THR A 254 10.85 17.59 12.61
C THR A 254 11.15 18.85 13.40
N MET A 255 10.57 19.05 14.58
CA MET A 255 10.96 20.18 15.44
C MET A 255 12.43 20.08 15.86
N LYS A 256 12.98 18.87 16.07
CA LYS A 256 14.42 18.69 16.29
C LYS A 256 15.22 19.07 15.04
N MET A 257 14.74 18.72 13.85
CA MET A 257 15.37 19.11 12.57
C MET A 257 15.25 20.61 12.30
N ILE A 258 14.09 21.22 12.54
CA ILE A 258 13.87 22.67 12.40
C ILE A 258 14.76 23.45 13.37
N ALA A 259 14.89 22.97 14.62
CA ALA A 259 15.79 23.58 15.57
C ALA A 259 17.26 23.49 15.18
N SER A 260 17.64 22.45 14.40
CA SER A 260 19.00 22.22 13.92
C SER A 260 19.28 22.90 12.58
N PHE A 261 18.30 23.09 11.69
CA PHE A 261 18.48 23.48 10.30
C PHE A 261 17.61 24.67 9.82
N GLY A 262 16.75 25.26 10.68
CA GLY A 262 15.92 26.44 10.38
C GLY A 262 14.53 26.13 9.77
N ILE A 263 13.68 27.19 9.71
CA ILE A 263 12.23 27.12 9.42
C ILE A 263 11.90 26.76 7.95
N ASN A 264 12.86 26.81 7.04
CA ASN A 264 12.63 26.56 5.60
C ASN A 264 12.31 25.09 5.24
N ASN A 265 12.22 24.19 6.22
CA ASN A 265 12.05 22.75 5.99
C ASN A 265 10.64 22.21 6.31
N MET A 266 9.62 23.06 6.41
CA MET A 266 8.22 22.59 6.59
C MET A 266 7.76 21.69 5.43
N ASP A 267 8.22 21.95 4.22
CA ASP A 267 7.96 21.11 3.04
C ASP A 267 8.48 19.69 3.21
N GLN A 268 9.62 19.52 3.86
CA GLN A 268 10.24 18.19 4.06
C GLN A 268 9.45 17.30 5.01
N ILE A 269 8.67 17.88 5.94
CA ILE A 269 7.85 17.10 6.88
C ILE A 269 6.70 16.41 6.15
N VAL A 270 6.06 17.21 5.35
CA VAL A 270 4.93 16.80 4.52
C VAL A 270 5.41 15.79 3.49
N LYS A 271 6.57 16.02 2.92
CA LYS A 271 7.25 15.19 1.93
C LYS A 271 7.68 13.84 2.51
N CYS A 272 8.16 13.78 3.76
CA CYS A 272 8.65 12.58 4.41
C CYS A 272 7.66 11.39 4.35
N SER A 273 6.40 11.58 4.77
CA SER A 273 5.39 10.51 4.69
C SER A 273 4.95 10.21 3.27
N HIS A 274 4.96 11.22 2.39
CA HIS A 274 4.61 11.08 0.98
C HIS A 274 5.67 10.24 0.23
N GLU A 275 6.94 10.55 0.38
CA GLU A 275 8.07 9.81 -0.20
C GLU A 275 8.27 8.41 0.41
N ARG A 276 7.70 8.15 1.60
CA ARG A 276 7.78 6.83 2.21
C ARG A 276 7.20 5.74 1.31
N SER A 277 6.26 6.06 0.43
CA SER A 277 5.72 5.12 -0.56
C SER A 277 6.82 4.59 -1.49
N ILE A 278 7.71 5.47 -1.94
CA ILE A 278 8.85 5.12 -2.78
C ILE A 278 9.85 4.27 -2.00
N HIS A 279 10.22 4.71 -0.79
CA HIS A 279 11.17 3.99 0.05
C HIS A 279 10.68 2.58 0.42
N LEU A 280 9.37 2.41 0.66
CA LEU A 280 8.76 1.10 0.87
C LEU A 280 8.79 0.23 -0.38
N PHE A 281 8.64 0.83 -1.55
CA PHE A 281 8.76 0.12 -2.82
C PHE A 281 10.21 -0.31 -3.08
N ILE A 282 11.20 0.58 -2.85
CA ILE A 282 12.63 0.27 -2.91
C ILE A 282 12.97 -0.89 -1.96
N ASP A 283 12.53 -0.82 -0.69
CA ASP A 283 12.73 -1.88 0.30
C ASP A 283 12.21 -3.24 -0.22
N SER A 284 11.08 -3.23 -0.90
CA SER A 284 10.50 -4.46 -1.48
C SER A 284 11.27 -5.03 -2.67
N LEU A 285 12.08 -4.22 -3.35
CA LEU A 285 12.98 -4.65 -4.42
C LEU A 285 14.24 -5.30 -3.84
N VAL A 286 14.92 -4.63 -2.90
CA VAL A 286 16.23 -5.04 -2.37
C VAL A 286 16.12 -6.12 -1.28
N ASN A 287 15.10 -6.09 -0.41
CA ASN A 287 14.94 -7.02 0.70
C ASN A 287 14.01 -8.21 0.37
N GLN A 288 14.34 -8.97 -0.67
CA GLN A 288 13.49 -10.04 -1.21
C GLN A 288 13.12 -11.15 -0.21
N GLN A 289 14.04 -11.50 0.70
CA GLN A 289 13.85 -12.57 1.69
C GLN A 289 13.03 -12.10 2.91
N HIS A 290 13.02 -10.81 3.19
CA HIS A 290 12.41 -10.21 4.37
C HIS A 290 11.25 -9.28 4.02
N GLN A 291 10.42 -9.65 3.05
CA GLN A 291 9.32 -8.81 2.59
C GLN A 291 8.25 -8.61 3.68
N SER A 292 7.74 -7.39 3.76
CA SER A 292 6.62 -7.02 4.61
C SER A 292 5.31 -7.63 4.11
N LEU A 293 4.46 -8.10 5.04
CA LEU A 293 3.12 -8.62 4.76
C LEU A 293 2.04 -7.62 5.14
N ALA A 294 1.13 -7.37 4.21
CA ALA A 294 -0.09 -6.60 4.41
C ALA A 294 -1.30 -7.53 4.54
N TYR A 295 -2.27 -7.15 5.36
CA TYR A 295 -3.44 -7.95 5.70
C TYR A 295 -4.73 -7.27 5.27
N ARG A 296 -5.57 -7.99 4.52
CA ARG A 296 -6.88 -7.49 4.09
C ARG A 296 -7.79 -7.28 5.29
N CYS A 297 -8.25 -6.05 5.48
CA CYS A 297 -9.08 -5.65 6.59
C CYS A 297 -10.20 -4.70 6.15
N SER A 298 -11.29 -4.66 6.90
CA SER A 298 -12.42 -3.76 6.63
C SER A 298 -12.08 -2.30 6.92
N SER A 299 -11.24 -2.06 7.93
CA SER A 299 -10.79 -0.72 8.33
C SER A 299 -9.46 -0.79 9.07
N LYS A 300 -8.81 0.38 9.25
CA LYS A 300 -7.60 0.51 10.06
C LYS A 300 -7.84 0.18 11.55
N GLU A 301 -9.00 0.53 12.09
CA GLU A 301 -9.38 0.24 13.48
C GLU A 301 -9.48 -1.27 13.71
N ALA A 302 -10.11 -2.01 12.76
CA ALA A 302 -10.14 -3.47 12.82
C ALA A 302 -8.74 -4.08 12.73
N PHE A 303 -7.84 -3.48 11.94
CA PHE A 303 -6.45 -3.90 11.86
C PHE A 303 -5.71 -3.63 13.19
N TYR A 304 -5.85 -2.46 13.79
CA TYR A 304 -5.22 -2.13 15.09
C TYR A 304 -5.75 -2.98 16.26
N LYS A 305 -6.96 -3.49 16.15
CA LYS A 305 -7.47 -4.54 17.05
C LYS A 305 -6.93 -5.94 16.71
N GLY A 306 -6.06 -6.08 15.71
CA GLY A 306 -5.47 -7.34 15.27
C GLY A 306 -6.47 -8.35 14.69
N LEU A 307 -7.67 -7.91 14.28
CA LEU A 307 -8.76 -8.82 13.89
C LEU A 307 -8.55 -9.46 12.51
N CYS A 308 -7.58 -8.98 11.72
CA CYS A 308 -7.45 -9.31 10.30
C CYS A 308 -6.18 -10.09 9.94
N LEU A 309 -5.35 -10.52 10.89
CA LEU A 309 -4.06 -11.17 10.63
C LEU A 309 -4.17 -12.59 10.03
N SER A 310 -5.17 -12.87 9.19
CA SER A 310 -5.33 -14.18 8.58
C SER A 310 -4.93 -14.16 7.12
N CYS A 311 -4.03 -15.07 6.72
CA CYS A 311 -3.64 -15.26 5.32
C CYS A 311 -4.53 -16.27 4.56
N ARG A 312 -5.52 -16.89 5.22
CA ARG A 312 -6.44 -17.82 4.56
C ARG A 312 -7.23 -17.13 3.44
N LYS A 313 -7.46 -17.81 2.33
CA LYS A 313 -8.19 -17.30 1.16
C LYS A 313 -7.59 -15.99 0.60
N ASN A 314 -6.27 -15.94 0.50
CA ASN A 314 -5.50 -14.81 -0.04
C ASN A 314 -5.80 -13.47 0.67
N ARG A 315 -5.96 -13.51 2.01
CA ARG A 315 -6.23 -12.31 2.82
C ARG A 315 -4.96 -11.59 3.28
N CYS A 316 -3.78 -12.06 2.93
CA CYS A 316 -2.51 -11.34 3.06
C CYS A 316 -1.79 -11.29 1.72
N ASN A 317 -0.93 -10.29 1.55
CA ASN A 317 -0.13 -10.08 0.36
C ASN A 317 1.20 -9.43 0.73
N LYS A 318 2.18 -9.53 -0.16
CA LYS A 318 3.44 -8.81 0.00
C LYS A 318 3.23 -7.32 -0.25
N LEU A 319 4.08 -6.48 0.33
CA LEU A 319 4.14 -5.05 0.05
C LEU A 319 5.00 -4.80 -1.20
N GLY A 320 4.66 -3.83 -2.04
CA GLY A 320 5.49 -3.29 -3.11
C GLY A 320 5.66 -4.24 -4.30
N TYR A 321 6.89 -4.44 -4.79
CA TYR A 321 7.14 -5.18 -6.02
C TYR A 321 6.58 -6.59 -6.02
N GLY A 322 6.65 -7.28 -4.89
CA GLY A 322 6.18 -8.66 -4.73
C GLY A 322 4.67 -8.85 -4.55
N VAL A 323 3.86 -7.80 -4.63
CA VAL A 323 2.39 -7.89 -4.52
C VAL A 323 1.81 -8.68 -5.68
N LYS A 324 0.78 -9.49 -5.40
CA LYS A 324 0.11 -10.34 -6.41
C LYS A 324 -1.35 -9.95 -6.55
N LYS A 325 -1.85 -9.93 -7.79
CA LYS A 325 -3.26 -9.72 -8.08
C LYS A 325 -4.10 -10.82 -7.42
N ILE A 326 -5.12 -10.42 -6.68
CA ILE A 326 -6.07 -11.34 -6.06
C ILE A 326 -7.29 -11.43 -6.97
N ARG A 327 -7.66 -12.65 -7.41
CA ARG A 327 -8.84 -12.85 -8.27
C ARG A 327 -10.12 -12.33 -7.62
N ASN A 328 -11.00 -11.74 -8.40
CA ASN A 328 -12.37 -11.32 -8.05
C ASN A 328 -12.44 -10.24 -6.96
N THR A 329 -11.49 -9.33 -6.88
CA THR A 329 -11.60 -8.24 -5.93
C THR A 329 -11.96 -6.94 -6.63
N ARG A 330 -13.09 -6.40 -6.24
CA ARG A 330 -13.20 -4.96 -6.09
C ARG A 330 -12.08 -4.56 -5.13
N SER A 331 -11.54 -3.36 -5.25
CA SER A 331 -10.46 -2.80 -4.45
C SER A 331 -10.26 -3.47 -3.07
N ALA A 332 -9.11 -4.09 -2.84
CA ALA A 332 -8.80 -4.75 -1.58
C ALA A 332 -7.97 -3.82 -0.70
N LYS A 333 -8.57 -3.28 0.36
CA LYS A 333 -7.84 -2.52 1.37
C LYS A 333 -6.99 -3.44 2.23
N MET A 334 -5.69 -3.18 2.27
CA MET A 334 -4.74 -3.94 3.06
C MET A 334 -3.94 -3.03 3.99
N TYR A 335 -3.58 -3.55 5.15
CA TYR A 335 -2.92 -2.79 6.21
C TYR A 335 -1.73 -3.55 6.74
N LEU A 336 -0.70 -2.81 7.16
CA LEU A 336 0.45 -3.32 7.90
C LEU A 336 1.02 -2.20 8.78
N LYS A 337 1.83 -2.58 9.77
CA LYS A 337 2.75 -1.67 10.46
C LYS A 337 4.11 -1.74 9.78
N THR A 338 4.87 -0.66 9.88
CA THR A 338 6.27 -0.59 9.48
C THR A 338 7.07 0.11 10.57
N ARG A 339 8.40 -0.05 10.56
CA ARG A 339 9.30 0.73 11.38
C ARG A 339 9.81 1.97 10.66
N GLU A 340 10.63 2.77 11.32
CA GLU A 340 11.14 4.06 10.85
C GLU A 340 12.17 3.91 9.73
N LEU A 341 13.09 2.95 9.87
CA LEU A 341 14.25 2.76 9.00
C LEU A 341 14.15 1.45 8.21
N MET A 342 14.77 1.42 7.04
CA MET A 342 14.93 0.23 6.20
C MET A 342 15.85 -0.81 6.89
N PRO A 343 15.55 -2.10 6.78
CA PRO A 343 14.35 -2.70 6.20
C PRO A 343 13.11 -2.38 7.03
N TYR A 344 12.00 -1.97 6.37
CA TYR A 344 10.81 -1.47 7.06
C TYR A 344 9.94 -2.55 7.70
N LYS A 345 10.29 -3.81 7.54
CA LYS A 345 9.54 -4.96 8.03
C LYS A 345 9.40 -4.94 9.55
N VAL A 346 8.18 -5.26 10.01
CA VAL A 346 7.87 -5.62 11.40
C VAL A 346 7.06 -6.91 11.44
N PHE A 347 6.99 -7.54 12.63
CA PHE A 347 6.26 -8.77 12.89
C PHE A 347 5.00 -8.45 13.66
N HIS A 348 3.85 -8.97 13.21
CA HIS A 348 2.53 -8.63 13.72
C HIS A 348 1.98 -9.73 14.62
N TYR A 349 1.51 -9.35 15.81
CA TYR A 349 0.89 -10.25 16.77
C TYR A 349 -0.48 -9.73 17.19
N GLN A 350 -1.54 -10.53 16.97
CA GLN A 350 -2.82 -10.29 17.60
C GLN A 350 -2.76 -10.85 19.03
N VAL A 351 -3.04 -10.01 20.01
CA VAL A 351 -3.22 -10.40 21.40
C VAL A 351 -4.71 -10.35 21.73
N LYS A 352 -5.27 -11.48 22.20
CA LYS A 352 -6.63 -11.56 22.75
C LYS A 352 -6.58 -11.92 24.22
N VAL A 353 -7.23 -11.09 25.02
CA VAL A 353 -7.28 -11.22 26.46
C VAL A 353 -8.74 -11.24 26.90
N HIS A 354 -9.10 -12.21 27.75
CA HIS A 354 -10.35 -12.16 28.49
C HIS A 354 -10.06 -11.69 29.90
N VAL A 355 -10.63 -10.53 30.25
CA VAL A 355 -10.41 -9.86 31.53
C VAL A 355 -11.61 -10.06 32.46
N PHE A 356 -11.30 -10.33 33.72
CA PHE A 356 -12.30 -10.43 34.81
C PHE A 356 -11.98 -9.40 35.86
N SER A 357 -12.98 -8.92 36.58
CA SER A 357 -12.79 -8.14 37.80
C SER A 357 -13.89 -8.49 38.81
N GLN A 358 -13.53 -8.51 40.07
CA GLN A 358 -14.51 -8.69 41.16
C GLN A 358 -15.42 -7.47 41.33
N LYS A 359 -14.95 -6.30 40.87
CA LYS A 359 -15.74 -5.05 40.86
C LYS A 359 -16.29 -4.85 39.46
N ASN A 360 -17.44 -4.17 39.37
CA ASN A 360 -17.97 -3.75 38.05
C ASN A 360 -17.09 -2.60 37.50
N LEU A 361 -15.94 -2.97 36.98
CA LEU A 361 -14.89 -2.06 36.54
C LEU A 361 -15.01 -1.86 35.02
N SER A 362 -15.01 -0.59 34.61
CA SER A 362 -14.88 -0.18 33.21
C SER A 362 -13.82 0.89 33.10
N VAL A 363 -12.84 0.66 32.24
CA VAL A 363 -11.70 1.54 32.02
C VAL A 363 -11.64 1.89 30.54
N VAL A 364 -11.50 3.18 30.22
CA VAL A 364 -11.35 3.69 28.86
C VAL A 364 -10.01 3.22 28.25
N GLU A 365 -9.73 3.56 27.02
CA GLU A 365 -8.45 3.26 26.35
C GLU A 365 -7.27 3.68 27.23
N GLN A 366 -6.30 2.78 27.40
CA GLN A 366 -5.17 2.95 28.32
C GLN A 366 -3.84 2.61 27.65
N PRO A 367 -2.74 3.31 28.00
CA PRO A 367 -1.40 2.90 27.63
C PRO A 367 -0.99 1.62 28.39
N MET A 368 -0.36 0.72 27.65
CA MET A 368 0.18 -0.53 28.17
C MET A 368 1.51 -0.83 27.51
N LEU A 369 2.46 -1.34 28.28
CA LEU A 369 3.72 -1.89 27.77
C LEU A 369 3.59 -3.39 27.59
N VAL A 370 4.05 -3.88 26.48
CA VAL A 370 4.08 -5.30 26.12
C VAL A 370 5.52 -5.69 25.82
N SER A 371 6.05 -6.70 26.50
CA SER A 371 7.35 -7.28 26.19
C SER A 371 7.17 -8.69 25.65
N LEU A 372 7.86 -9.02 24.59
CA LEU A 372 7.81 -10.30 23.87
C LEU A 372 9.18 -10.98 23.95
N TYR A 373 9.20 -12.27 24.31
CA TYR A 373 10.41 -13.08 24.43
C TYR A 373 10.24 -14.37 23.63
N GLY A 374 11.20 -14.69 22.80
CA GLY A 374 11.14 -15.86 21.94
C GLY A 374 12.48 -16.54 21.69
N THR A 375 12.51 -17.44 20.72
CA THR A 375 13.68 -18.28 20.43
C THR A 375 14.80 -17.54 19.68
N HIS A 376 14.50 -16.41 19.00
CA HIS A 376 15.49 -15.64 18.25
C HIS A 376 15.87 -14.33 18.96
N GLY A 377 15.11 -13.90 19.95
CA GLY A 377 15.37 -12.66 20.66
C GLY A 377 14.17 -12.17 21.44
N GLU A 378 14.28 -10.93 21.84
CA GLU A 378 13.28 -10.26 22.66
C GLU A 378 13.02 -8.84 22.17
N ARG A 379 11.84 -8.32 22.48
CA ARG A 379 11.48 -6.92 22.30
C ARG A 379 10.69 -6.46 23.52
N GLU A 380 11.31 -5.61 24.32
CA GLU A 380 10.75 -5.12 25.56
C GLU A 380 10.02 -3.79 25.37
N GLU A 381 9.10 -3.52 26.29
CA GLU A 381 8.41 -2.25 26.48
C GLU A 381 7.80 -1.64 25.21
N ILE A 382 7.17 -2.49 24.37
CA ILE A 382 6.40 -2.01 23.22
C ILE A 382 5.19 -1.24 23.76
N SER A 383 5.19 0.08 23.60
CA SER A 383 4.07 0.93 24.00
C SER A 383 2.90 0.77 23.04
N ILE A 384 1.73 0.46 23.57
CA ILE A 384 0.48 0.32 22.83
C ILE A 384 -0.67 0.98 23.58
N THR A 385 -1.69 1.41 22.85
CA THR A 385 -2.98 1.79 23.42
C THR A 385 -3.93 0.60 23.32
N VAL A 386 -4.35 0.05 24.46
CA VAL A 386 -5.34 -1.03 24.49
C VAL A 386 -6.75 -0.45 24.45
N PRO A 387 -7.70 -1.14 23.78
CA PRO A 387 -9.10 -0.74 23.81
C PRO A 387 -9.68 -0.69 25.22
N SER A 388 -10.80 0.03 25.38
CA SER A 388 -11.53 0.07 26.66
C SER A 388 -11.76 -1.33 27.21
N MET A 389 -11.50 -1.50 28.49
CA MET A 389 -11.64 -2.76 29.24
C MET A 389 -12.80 -2.68 30.20
N SER A 390 -13.67 -3.67 30.16
CA SER A 390 -14.76 -3.84 31.13
C SER A 390 -14.70 -5.24 31.74
N SER A 391 -15.22 -5.37 32.96
CA SER A 391 -15.28 -6.66 33.63
C SER A 391 -16.00 -7.70 32.77
N ASN A 392 -15.46 -8.92 32.74
CA ASN A 392 -15.99 -10.07 31.98
C ASN A 392 -16.08 -9.85 30.47
N THR A 393 -15.13 -9.11 29.88
CA THR A 393 -15.06 -8.86 28.43
C THR A 393 -13.80 -9.43 27.79
N THR A 394 -13.86 -9.63 26.48
CA THR A 394 -12.68 -10.02 25.68
C THR A 394 -12.22 -8.83 24.84
N ILE A 395 -11.02 -8.38 25.06
CA ILE A 395 -10.36 -7.37 24.27
C ILE A 395 -9.39 -8.00 23.27
N SER A 396 -9.12 -7.29 22.15
CA SER A 396 -8.14 -7.68 21.16
C SER A 396 -7.39 -6.44 20.68
N PHE A 397 -6.07 -6.56 20.57
CA PHE A 397 -5.20 -5.50 20.09
C PHE A 397 -4.03 -6.06 19.30
N LEU A 398 -3.39 -5.20 18.51
CA LEU A 398 -2.24 -5.50 17.69
C LEU A 398 -0.96 -5.08 18.41
N VAL A 399 0.02 -5.98 18.44
CA VAL A 399 1.41 -5.69 18.83
C VAL A 399 2.29 -5.88 17.59
N ALA A 400 3.20 -4.96 17.34
CA ALA A 400 4.18 -5.04 16.27
C ALA A 400 5.60 -4.99 16.84
N SER A 401 6.43 -5.96 16.47
CA SER A 401 7.85 -6.03 16.82
C SER A 401 8.71 -5.74 15.61
N ASP A 402 9.72 -4.92 15.76
CA ASP A 402 10.76 -4.66 14.76
C ASP A 402 11.88 -5.72 14.77
N VAL A 403 11.83 -6.63 15.75
CA VAL A 403 12.76 -7.77 15.89
C VAL A 403 12.02 -9.06 15.56
N ASP A 404 12.69 -9.97 14.87
CA ASP A 404 12.22 -11.35 14.71
C ASP A 404 12.35 -12.10 16.03
N ILE A 405 11.25 -12.26 16.70
CA ILE A 405 11.20 -12.96 17.98
C ILE A 405 11.36 -14.49 17.83
N GLY A 406 11.16 -15.01 16.59
CA GLY A 406 11.08 -16.46 16.38
C GLY A 406 9.81 -17.07 16.97
N GLU A 407 9.94 -18.22 17.62
CA GLU A 407 8.84 -18.81 18.36
C GLU A 407 8.63 -18.11 19.70
N LEU A 408 7.47 -17.52 19.91
CA LEU A 408 7.15 -16.78 21.13
C LEU A 408 7.01 -17.74 22.33
N LEU A 409 7.75 -17.47 23.40
CA LEU A 409 7.86 -18.29 24.63
C LEU A 409 7.23 -17.63 25.84
N MET A 410 7.40 -16.31 26.00
CA MET A 410 6.90 -15.54 27.14
C MET A 410 6.39 -14.17 26.69
N ILE A 411 5.47 -13.62 27.46
CA ILE A 411 4.93 -12.27 27.29
C ILE A 411 4.81 -11.62 28.66
N LYS A 412 5.22 -10.36 28.76
CA LYS A 412 4.94 -9.53 29.92
C LYS A 412 3.99 -8.41 29.54
N LEU A 413 3.06 -8.10 30.41
CA LEU A 413 2.15 -6.96 30.31
C LEU A 413 2.40 -6.05 31.52
N LYS A 414 2.47 -4.74 31.28
CA LYS A 414 2.56 -3.72 32.32
C LYS A 414 1.56 -2.61 32.04
N TRP A 415 0.65 -2.40 32.95
CA TRP A 415 -0.37 -1.37 32.84
C TRP A 415 0.14 -0.07 33.43
N GLU A 416 0.37 0.94 32.60
CA GLU A 416 0.90 2.22 33.05
C GLU A 416 -0.17 3.09 33.74
N ARG A 417 0.25 4.10 34.47
CA ARG A 417 -0.63 5.11 35.03
C ARG A 417 -0.78 6.30 34.09
N ASP A 418 -2.00 6.78 33.90
CA ASP A 418 -2.27 7.91 33.02
C ASP A 418 -1.87 9.29 33.56
N SER A 419 -1.74 9.47 34.87
CA SER A 419 -1.34 10.75 35.46
C SER A 419 -1.02 10.67 36.97
N TYR A 420 -0.30 11.68 37.46
CA TYR A 420 0.00 11.89 38.89
C TYR A 420 -1.27 12.04 39.77
N LEU A 421 -2.41 12.44 39.22
CA LEU A 421 -3.66 12.68 39.95
C LEU A 421 -4.45 11.41 40.30
N SER A 422 -4.14 10.27 39.66
CA SER A 422 -4.86 9.01 39.92
C SER A 422 -4.49 8.32 41.24
N GLY A 423 -3.58 8.90 42.04
CA GLY A 423 -3.18 8.36 43.33
C GLY A 423 -4.24 8.38 44.43
N PHE A 424 -5.33 9.15 44.26
CA PHE A 424 -6.44 9.28 45.22
C PHE A 424 -7.57 8.28 44.99
N PHE A 425 -7.65 7.65 43.82
CA PHE A 425 -8.65 6.63 43.50
C PHE A 425 -7.97 5.26 43.58
N GLY A 426 -8.60 4.28 44.23
CA GLY A 426 -8.06 2.94 44.45
C GLY A 426 -7.53 2.29 43.17
N LYS A 427 -6.52 1.42 43.28
CA LYS A 427 -5.90 0.73 42.14
C LYS A 427 -6.94 -0.12 41.40
N ASN A 428 -7.05 0.10 40.08
CA ASN A 428 -7.81 -0.77 39.20
C ASN A 428 -7.05 -2.07 38.94
N GLU A 429 -7.75 -3.20 38.96
CA GLU A 429 -7.15 -4.52 38.78
C GLU A 429 -8.06 -5.43 37.97
N PHE A 430 -7.49 -6.11 36.97
CA PHE A 430 -8.13 -7.16 36.23
C PHE A 430 -7.42 -8.50 36.45
N MET A 431 -8.19 -9.56 36.52
CA MET A 431 -7.70 -10.94 36.52
C MET A 431 -7.72 -11.46 35.08
N ILE A 432 -6.62 -12.12 34.68
CA ILE A 432 -6.43 -12.70 33.36
C ILE A 432 -6.09 -14.18 33.52
N ARG A 433 -6.93 -15.06 32.96
CA ARG A 433 -6.68 -16.51 33.00
C ARG A 433 -5.71 -16.94 31.91
N ARG A 434 -5.87 -16.39 30.69
CA ARG A 434 -5.04 -16.75 29.54
C ARG A 434 -5.02 -15.65 28.49
N LEU A 435 -3.90 -15.60 27.76
CA LEU A 435 -3.74 -14.85 26.52
C LEU A 435 -3.83 -15.80 25.32
N ARG A 436 -4.46 -15.36 24.26
CA ARG A 436 -4.41 -16.04 22.97
C ARG A 436 -3.68 -15.14 21.99
N ILE A 437 -2.57 -15.65 21.44
CA ILE A 437 -1.72 -14.90 20.51
C ILE A 437 -1.81 -15.55 19.13
N LYS A 438 -1.91 -14.70 18.12
CA LYS A 438 -1.78 -15.13 16.72
C LYS A 438 -0.69 -14.32 16.05
N SER A 439 0.35 -15.00 15.51
CA SER A 439 1.33 -14.37 14.63
C SER A 439 0.72 -14.13 13.25
N GLY A 440 0.94 -12.97 12.69
CA GLY A 440 0.56 -12.61 11.33
C GLY A 440 1.44 -13.31 10.30
N GLU A 441 2.73 -13.36 10.52
CA GLU A 441 3.71 -13.90 9.57
C GLU A 441 3.68 -15.43 9.53
N THR A 442 3.79 -16.09 10.69
CA THR A 442 3.81 -17.56 10.77
C THR A 442 2.41 -18.19 10.79
N GLN A 443 1.36 -17.37 10.99
CA GLN A 443 -0.04 -17.82 11.16
C GLN A 443 -0.25 -18.77 12.36
N SER A 444 0.76 -18.92 13.23
CA SER A 444 0.68 -19.71 14.44
C SER A 444 -0.28 -19.09 15.45
N LYS A 445 -0.94 -19.95 16.23
CA LYS A 445 -1.79 -19.55 17.35
C LYS A 445 -1.24 -20.20 18.60
N LEU A 446 -1.02 -19.40 19.62
CA LEU A 446 -0.42 -19.81 20.89
C LEU A 446 -1.32 -19.40 22.05
N ILE A 447 -1.30 -20.18 23.11
CA ILE A 447 -1.98 -19.90 24.37
C ILE A 447 -0.91 -19.71 25.45
N PHE A 448 -1.07 -18.65 26.21
CA PHE A 448 -0.21 -18.30 27.33
C PHE A 448 -1.04 -18.23 28.60
N THR A 449 -0.50 -18.73 29.69
CA THR A 449 -1.13 -18.75 31.03
C THR A 449 -0.21 -18.08 32.04
N SER A 450 -0.74 -17.70 33.20
CA SER A 450 0.09 -17.25 34.32
C SER A 450 1.12 -18.32 34.66
N LYS A 451 2.30 -17.89 35.11
CA LYS A 451 3.33 -18.78 35.67
C LYS A 451 2.97 -19.24 37.07
N ASP A 452 2.34 -18.37 37.88
CA ASP A 452 2.23 -18.48 39.33
C ASP A 452 0.81 -18.85 39.80
N GLY A 453 -0.08 -19.32 38.95
CA GLY A 453 -1.43 -19.72 39.35
C GLY A 453 -2.45 -19.75 38.21
N GLU A 454 -3.73 -19.94 38.53
CA GLU A 454 -4.81 -19.98 37.57
C GLU A 454 -5.06 -18.60 36.93
N PHE A 455 -4.85 -17.52 37.67
CA PHE A 455 -5.05 -16.14 37.24
C PHE A 455 -3.80 -15.32 37.43
N ALA A 456 -3.52 -14.45 36.49
CA ALA A 456 -2.56 -13.36 36.60
C ALA A 456 -3.31 -12.07 36.91
N TYR A 457 -2.74 -11.22 37.75
CA TYR A 457 -3.32 -9.94 38.16
C TYR A 457 -2.63 -8.80 37.43
N LEU A 458 -3.40 -8.06 36.66
CA LEU A 458 -2.95 -6.87 35.92
C LEU A 458 -3.46 -5.64 36.64
N THR A 459 -2.55 -4.97 37.37
CA THR A 459 -2.86 -3.83 38.23
C THR A 459 -2.37 -2.54 37.60
N GLN A 460 -3.21 -1.50 37.61
CA GLN A 460 -2.86 -0.18 37.08
C GLN A 460 -1.72 0.46 37.91
N GLY A 461 -0.62 0.83 37.24
CA GLY A 461 0.60 1.32 37.86
C GLY A 461 1.30 0.27 38.73
N GLY A 462 0.98 -1.01 38.55
CA GLY A 462 1.62 -2.15 39.18
C GLY A 462 2.89 -2.61 38.45
N GLY A 463 3.42 -3.75 38.92
CA GLY A 463 4.55 -4.42 38.27
C GLY A 463 4.17 -5.12 36.96
N GLU A 464 5.17 -5.75 36.37
CA GLU A 464 5.00 -6.60 35.18
C GLU A 464 4.23 -7.88 35.52
N THR A 465 3.29 -8.25 34.65
CA THR A 465 2.54 -9.51 34.76
C THR A 465 3.05 -10.47 33.70
N LEU A 466 3.58 -11.62 34.13
CA LEU A 466 4.24 -12.62 33.27
C LEU A 466 3.29 -13.72 32.84
N PHE A 467 3.33 -14.02 31.55
CA PHE A 467 2.62 -15.15 30.91
C PHE A 467 3.62 -16.05 30.18
N VAL A 468 3.49 -17.35 30.34
CA VAL A 468 4.32 -18.38 29.72
C VAL A 468 3.49 -19.25 28.81
N LYS A 469 4.10 -19.83 27.78
CA LYS A 469 3.44 -20.72 26.83
C LYS A 469 2.83 -21.93 27.52
N SER A 470 1.53 -22.15 27.31
CA SER A 470 0.79 -23.24 27.97
C SER A 470 1.28 -24.62 27.51
N LYS A 471 1.40 -25.56 28.47
CA LYS A 471 1.75 -26.95 28.19
C LYS A 471 0.65 -27.67 27.39
N GLU A 472 -0.62 -27.36 27.63
CA GLU A 472 -1.76 -27.94 26.89
C GLU A 472 -1.67 -27.68 25.38
N ASP A 473 -1.13 -26.52 24.94
CA ASP A 473 -0.93 -26.21 23.53
C ASP A 473 0.18 -27.08 22.92
N GLN A 474 1.15 -27.54 23.71
CA GLN A 474 2.23 -28.44 23.27
C GLN A 474 1.72 -29.87 23.10
N GLU A 475 0.90 -30.37 24.00
CA GLU A 475 0.33 -31.73 23.95
C GLU A 475 -0.68 -31.86 22.80
N SER A 476 -1.63 -30.93 22.67
CA SER A 476 -2.61 -30.94 21.58
C SER A 476 -1.96 -30.88 20.18
N ARG A 477 -0.84 -30.13 20.03
CA ARG A 477 -0.07 -30.11 18.77
C ARG A 477 0.67 -31.41 18.53
N ARG A 478 1.20 -32.05 19.55
CA ARG A 478 1.88 -33.35 19.47
C ARG A 478 0.90 -34.44 19.05
N GLU A 479 -0.28 -34.47 19.63
CA GLU A 479 -1.37 -35.38 19.27
C GLU A 479 -1.90 -35.16 17.85
N SER A 480 -2.12 -33.89 17.46
CA SER A 480 -2.54 -33.54 16.11
C SER A 480 -1.50 -33.88 15.05
N ARG A 481 -0.21 -33.80 15.38
CA ARG A 481 0.89 -34.21 14.51
C ARG A 481 0.98 -35.74 14.38
N LEU A 482 0.82 -36.46 15.49
CA LEU A 482 0.75 -37.92 15.51
C LEU A 482 -0.46 -38.46 14.75
N HIS A 483 -1.61 -37.81 14.89
CA HIS A 483 -2.83 -38.18 14.15
C HIS A 483 -2.66 -37.94 12.63
N ARG A 484 -2.04 -36.85 12.19
CA ARG A 484 -1.73 -36.64 10.76
C ARG A 484 -0.73 -37.65 10.22
N LEU A 485 0.29 -37.99 10.98
CA LEU A 485 1.27 -39.02 10.58
C LEU A 485 0.62 -40.41 10.47
N LYS A 486 -0.31 -40.76 11.36
CA LYS A 486 -1.10 -41.97 11.28
C LYS A 486 -2.02 -42.02 10.04
N LEU A 487 -2.66 -40.89 9.68
CA LEU A 487 -3.48 -40.78 8.47
C LEU A 487 -2.64 -40.87 7.19
N HIS A 488 -1.44 -40.28 7.15
CA HIS A 488 -0.54 -40.43 6.01
C HIS A 488 0.07 -41.86 5.92
N GLY A 489 0.33 -42.50 7.03
CA GLY A 489 0.83 -43.91 7.05
C GLY A 489 -0.21 -44.92 6.59
N SER A 490 -1.51 -44.68 6.79
CA SER A 490 -2.58 -45.57 6.33
C SER A 490 -2.85 -45.49 4.81
N PHE A 491 -2.47 -44.40 4.15
CA PHE A 491 -2.60 -44.27 2.69
C PHE A 491 -1.50 -45.00 1.92
N PHE A 492 -0.34 -45.23 2.52
CA PHE A 492 0.74 -46.01 1.86
C PHE A 492 0.61 -47.53 1.95
N ASN A 493 -0.27 -48.07 2.83
CA ASN A 493 -0.50 -49.49 2.95
C ASN A 493 -1.69 -50.02 2.15
N GLN A 494 -2.36 -49.20 1.33
CA GLN A 494 -3.49 -49.62 0.47
C GLN A 494 -3.16 -49.67 -1.04
N THR A 495 -1.89 -49.52 -1.43
CA THR A 495 -1.49 -49.60 -2.85
C THR A 495 -0.51 -50.74 -3.16
N THR A 496 -0.48 -51.78 -2.31
CA THR A 496 0.22 -53.04 -2.61
C THR A 496 -0.69 -54.21 -2.17
N GLU A 497 -1.72 -54.47 -2.96
CA GLU A 497 -2.36 -55.77 -3.20
C GLU A 497 -2.89 -55.80 -4.63
#